data_af469ff3ea9b51a7729bbeae5f00584b
#
_entry.id   af469ff3ea9b51a7729bbeae5f00584b
#
_cell.length_a   1.000
_cell.length_b   1.000
_cell.length_c   1.000
_cell.angle_alpha   90.00
_cell.angle_beta   90.00
_cell.angle_gamma   90.00
#
_symmetry.space_group_name_H-M   'P 1'
#
loop_
_entity.id
_entity.type
_entity.pdbx_description
1 polymer ?
#
loop_
_entity_poly.entity_id
_entity_poly.type
_entity_poly.pdbx_seq_one_letter_code
_entity_poly.pdbx_strand_id
1 'polypeptide(L)'
;MAKIPGQPGGGTIPPTVMVMLLWINGPFGGGKSSTARELHRRLPGSLICDPEQLGFGFQRMLPAGLRRDFQDFPAWRQGVYEALDLILGSVDGPVIAPMTLIEPGYFAEIIGRLTDSGHDVRHFALLADARVIERRLRERALVHAIQRMRGHDVPLFRETFAMRKLGLCLSRLSRPEFATQLRTDGLTVTQVADAIGAAAGLQLERHRGTAAGDRLRWAGRGLRHALTS
;
A
#
# COMPACT_ATOMS: atom_id res chain seq x y z
N MET A 1 -31.54 29.99 -48.78
CA MET A 1 -30.78 30.29 -47.54
C MET A 1 -30.61 28.99 -46.74
N ALA A 2 -29.43 28.36 -46.87
CA ALA A 2 -29.14 27.10 -46.18
C ALA A 2 -28.47 27.40 -44.84
N LYS A 3 -28.99 26.73 -43.79
CA LYS A 3 -28.57 26.86 -42.39
C LYS A 3 -27.27 26.07 -42.17
N ILE A 4 -26.21 26.75 -41.72
CA ILE A 4 -24.88 26.14 -41.38
C ILE A 4 -25.07 25.32 -40.11
N PRO A 5 -24.60 24.02 -40.05
CA PRO A 5 -24.64 23.24 -38.80
C PRO A 5 -23.56 23.77 -37.85
N GLY A 6 -23.92 23.83 -36.57
CA GLY A 6 -23.08 24.33 -35.48
C GLY A 6 -21.80 23.52 -35.26
N GLN A 7 -20.76 24.21 -34.81
CA GLN A 7 -19.46 23.64 -34.40
C GLN A 7 -19.66 22.61 -33.26
N PRO A 8 -18.90 21.51 -33.25
CA PRO A 8 -18.88 20.62 -32.12
C PRO A 8 -18.25 21.34 -30.92
N GLY A 9 -18.99 21.35 -29.83
CA GLY A 9 -18.54 21.89 -28.57
C GLY A 9 -17.20 21.26 -28.14
N GLY A 10 -16.27 22.10 -27.64
CA GLY A 10 -14.98 21.68 -27.11
C GLY A 10 -15.17 20.72 -25.94
N GLY A 11 -15.14 19.43 -26.24
CA GLY A 11 -15.03 18.41 -25.23
C GLY A 11 -13.70 18.58 -24.50
N THR A 12 -13.74 18.92 -23.23
CA THR A 12 -12.57 18.86 -22.36
C THR A 12 -12.07 17.42 -22.40
N ILE A 13 -10.90 17.19 -23.00
CA ILE A 13 -10.21 15.88 -22.95
C ILE A 13 -10.03 15.59 -21.46
N PRO A 14 -10.59 14.52 -20.92
CA PRO A 14 -10.34 14.17 -19.53
C PRO A 14 -8.82 14.02 -19.37
N PRO A 15 -8.24 14.45 -18.23
CA PRO A 15 -6.81 14.28 -18.01
C PRO A 15 -6.49 12.79 -18.22
N THR A 16 -5.51 12.53 -19.10
CA THR A 16 -5.04 11.17 -19.37
C THR A 16 -4.61 10.58 -18.03
N VAL A 17 -5.43 9.68 -17.49
CA VAL A 17 -5.11 9.01 -16.23
C VAL A 17 -3.95 8.06 -16.54
N MET A 18 -2.77 8.42 -16.06
CA MET A 18 -1.57 7.61 -16.32
C MET A 18 -1.66 6.30 -15.53
N VAL A 19 -1.56 5.18 -16.24
CA VAL A 19 -1.36 3.88 -15.61
C VAL A 19 0.03 3.85 -14.98
N MET A 20 0.10 3.62 -13.69
CA MET A 20 1.36 3.49 -12.95
C MET A 20 1.17 2.62 -11.72
N LEU A 21 2.24 2.01 -11.26
CA LEU A 21 2.29 1.32 -9.97
C LEU A 21 2.85 2.26 -8.90
N LEU A 22 2.06 2.54 -7.87
CA LEU A 22 2.53 3.17 -6.63
C LEU A 22 2.84 2.08 -5.61
N TRP A 23 4.10 1.66 -5.52
CA TRP A 23 4.53 0.72 -4.49
C TRP A 23 4.85 1.45 -3.20
N ILE A 24 4.01 1.24 -2.18
CA ILE A 24 4.17 1.87 -0.86
C ILE A 24 4.89 0.88 0.07
N ASN A 25 6.20 1.07 0.23
CA ASN A 25 7.02 0.27 1.12
C ASN A 25 7.12 0.92 2.52
N GLY A 26 7.59 0.16 3.49
CA GLY A 26 7.78 0.63 4.86
C GLY A 26 7.66 -0.50 5.87
N PRO A 27 8.10 -0.31 7.11
CA PRO A 27 7.96 -1.31 8.16
C PRO A 27 6.49 -1.54 8.55
N PHE A 28 6.22 -2.63 9.25
CA PHE A 28 4.94 -2.82 9.92
C PHE A 28 4.70 -1.65 10.89
N GLY A 29 3.48 -1.12 10.92
CA GLY A 29 3.19 0.12 11.68
C GLY A 29 3.63 1.41 10.99
N GLY A 30 4.33 1.36 9.86
CA GLY A 30 4.80 2.51 9.09
C GLY A 30 3.70 3.32 8.38
N GLY A 31 2.45 2.83 8.35
CA GLY A 31 1.32 3.57 7.77
C GLY A 31 0.96 3.21 6.33
N LYS A 32 1.64 2.25 5.69
CA LYS A 32 1.43 1.85 4.28
C LYS A 32 -0.04 1.69 3.88
N SER A 33 -0.75 0.78 4.54
CA SER A 33 -2.16 0.48 4.21
C SER A 33 -3.11 1.65 4.47
N SER A 34 -2.79 2.54 5.43
CA SER A 34 -3.57 3.75 5.67
C SER A 34 -3.32 4.77 4.57
N THR A 35 -2.07 4.95 4.16
CA THR A 35 -1.68 5.82 3.05
C THR A 35 -2.24 5.32 1.72
N ALA A 36 -2.17 4.01 1.46
CA ALA A 36 -2.75 3.42 0.25
C ALA A 36 -4.27 3.69 0.15
N ARG A 37 -5.01 3.53 1.25
CA ARG A 37 -6.44 3.84 1.29
C ARG A 37 -6.74 5.34 1.12
N GLU A 38 -5.90 6.20 1.67
CA GLU A 38 -6.05 7.65 1.50
C GLU A 38 -5.80 8.07 0.05
N LEU A 39 -4.75 7.54 -0.58
CA LEU A 39 -4.48 7.73 -2.00
C LEU A 39 -5.64 7.23 -2.86
N HIS A 40 -6.09 5.99 -2.65
CA HIS A 40 -7.20 5.40 -3.39
C HIS A 40 -8.49 6.22 -3.28
N ARG A 41 -8.78 6.75 -2.09
CA ARG A 41 -9.97 7.60 -1.88
C ARG A 41 -9.90 8.93 -2.65
N ARG A 42 -8.70 9.41 -2.95
CA ARG A 42 -8.44 10.72 -3.57
C ARG A 42 -7.92 10.62 -5.00
N LEU A 43 -7.78 9.43 -5.53
CA LEU A 43 -7.41 9.13 -6.91
C LEU A 43 -8.55 8.34 -7.57
N PRO A 44 -9.50 9.02 -8.23
CA PRO A 44 -10.56 8.33 -8.99
C PRO A 44 -9.96 7.36 -10.01
N GLY A 45 -10.57 6.18 -10.14
CA GLY A 45 -10.10 5.15 -11.05
C GLY A 45 -8.90 4.34 -10.56
N SER A 46 -8.29 4.67 -9.40
CA SER A 46 -7.21 3.86 -8.84
C SER A 46 -7.69 2.54 -8.25
N LEU A 47 -6.78 1.57 -8.12
CA LEU A 47 -7.01 0.28 -7.47
C LEU A 47 -6.02 0.07 -6.34
N ILE A 48 -6.44 -0.62 -5.26
CA ILE A 48 -5.52 -1.17 -4.26
C ILE A 48 -5.29 -2.65 -4.59
N CYS A 49 -4.03 -2.99 -4.87
CA CYS A 49 -3.58 -4.36 -5.05
C CYS A 49 -2.63 -4.69 -3.89
N ASP A 50 -3.10 -5.48 -2.92
CA ASP A 50 -2.33 -5.81 -1.72
C ASP A 50 -1.65 -7.18 -1.87
N PRO A 51 -0.31 -7.25 -2.08
CA PRO A 51 0.41 -8.50 -2.27
C PRO A 51 0.38 -9.43 -1.03
N GLU A 52 0.09 -8.89 0.17
CA GLU A 52 -0.06 -9.72 1.38
C GLU A 52 -1.22 -10.70 1.25
N GLN A 53 -2.28 -10.37 0.48
CA GLN A 53 -3.43 -11.26 0.28
C GLN A 53 -3.02 -12.58 -0.38
N LEU A 54 -2.17 -12.51 -1.41
CA LEU A 54 -1.60 -13.69 -2.03
C LEU A 54 -0.76 -14.49 -1.03
N GLY A 55 0.04 -13.80 -0.20
CA GLY A 55 0.84 -14.42 0.86
C GLY A 55 0.00 -15.16 1.89
N PHE A 56 -1.12 -14.57 2.32
CA PHE A 56 -2.03 -15.23 3.27
C PHE A 56 -2.75 -16.42 2.65
N GLY A 57 -3.16 -16.34 1.38
CA GLY A 57 -3.68 -17.47 0.63
C GLY A 57 -2.67 -18.61 0.59
N PHE A 58 -1.43 -18.30 0.26
CA PHE A 58 -0.33 -19.26 0.20
C PHE A 58 -0.09 -19.93 1.55
N GLN A 59 -0.03 -19.15 2.63
CA GLN A 59 0.13 -19.66 4.00
C GLN A 59 -0.99 -20.60 4.44
N ARG A 60 -2.23 -20.34 4.04
CA ARG A 60 -3.38 -21.20 4.34
C ARG A 60 -3.32 -22.55 3.63
N MET A 61 -2.76 -22.59 2.44
CA MET A 61 -2.57 -23.83 1.66
C MET A 61 -1.49 -24.74 2.24
N LEU A 62 -0.50 -24.18 2.96
CA LEU A 62 0.64 -24.92 3.44
C LEU A 62 0.37 -25.60 4.79
N PRO A 63 0.84 -26.85 4.98
CA PRO A 63 0.92 -27.49 6.30
C PRO A 63 1.72 -26.62 7.29
N ALA A 64 1.38 -26.65 8.57
CA ALA A 64 1.98 -25.80 9.60
C ALA A 64 3.52 -25.86 9.63
N GLY A 65 4.10 -27.06 9.45
CA GLY A 65 5.56 -27.26 9.46
C GLY A 65 6.31 -26.65 8.26
N LEU A 66 5.60 -26.27 7.19
CA LEU A 66 6.17 -25.63 6.00
C LEU A 66 5.94 -24.11 5.99
N ARG A 67 5.19 -23.57 6.94
CA ARG A 67 4.89 -22.14 7.02
C ARG A 67 6.12 -21.36 7.45
N ARG A 68 6.53 -20.41 6.64
CA ARG A 68 7.60 -19.44 6.90
C ARG A 68 7.21 -18.09 6.31
N ASP A 69 8.10 -17.11 6.26
CA ASP A 69 7.80 -15.85 5.58
C ASP A 69 7.42 -16.16 4.11
N PHE A 70 6.24 -15.75 3.69
CA PHE A 70 5.76 -16.06 2.34
C PHE A 70 6.63 -15.41 1.25
N GLN A 71 7.35 -14.34 1.57
CA GLN A 71 8.30 -13.71 0.66
C GLN A 71 9.45 -14.63 0.26
N ASP A 72 9.81 -15.61 1.13
CA ASP A 72 10.87 -16.58 0.86
C ASP A 72 10.49 -17.61 -0.22
N PHE A 73 9.19 -17.70 -0.59
CA PHE A 73 8.74 -18.61 -1.64
C PHE A 73 8.85 -17.94 -3.02
N PRO A 74 9.65 -18.48 -3.96
CA PRO A 74 9.71 -17.98 -5.34
C PRO A 74 8.31 -17.91 -6.00
N ALA A 75 7.44 -18.91 -5.73
CA ALA A 75 6.09 -18.95 -6.25
C ALA A 75 5.23 -17.74 -5.82
N TRP A 76 5.43 -17.21 -4.60
CA TRP A 76 4.75 -15.99 -4.16
C TRP A 76 5.27 -14.78 -4.94
N ARG A 77 6.59 -14.64 -5.09
CA ARG A 77 7.19 -13.51 -5.81
C ARG A 77 6.79 -13.51 -7.28
N GLN A 78 6.82 -14.69 -7.92
CA GLN A 78 6.35 -14.87 -9.29
C GLN A 78 4.86 -14.49 -9.41
N GLY A 79 4.01 -15.00 -8.54
CA GLY A 79 2.58 -14.71 -8.58
C GLY A 79 2.25 -13.23 -8.33
N VAL A 80 3.01 -12.53 -7.48
CA VAL A 80 2.87 -11.08 -7.29
C VAL A 80 3.25 -10.32 -8.55
N TYR A 81 4.37 -10.70 -9.20
CA TYR A 81 4.78 -10.11 -10.45
C TYR A 81 3.71 -10.31 -11.53
N GLU A 82 3.27 -11.53 -11.77
CA GLU A 82 2.28 -11.87 -12.81
C GLU A 82 0.93 -11.18 -12.60
N ALA A 83 0.47 -11.12 -11.34
CA ALA A 83 -0.77 -10.45 -11.02
C ALA A 83 -0.69 -8.93 -11.26
N LEU A 84 0.42 -8.30 -10.88
CA LEU A 84 0.62 -6.87 -11.09
C LEU A 84 0.83 -6.54 -12.57
N ASP A 85 1.58 -7.34 -13.32
CA ASP A 85 1.79 -7.21 -14.76
C ASP A 85 0.45 -7.25 -15.51
N LEU A 86 -0.38 -8.27 -15.22
CA LEU A 86 -1.72 -8.41 -15.79
C LEU A 86 -2.62 -7.20 -15.44
N ILE A 87 -2.63 -6.77 -14.18
CA ILE A 87 -3.47 -5.65 -13.74
C ILE A 87 -3.03 -4.36 -14.44
N LEU A 88 -1.73 -4.05 -14.43
CA LEU A 88 -1.18 -2.84 -15.04
C LEU A 88 -1.43 -2.79 -16.56
N GLY A 89 -1.45 -3.94 -17.23
CA GLY A 89 -1.82 -4.04 -18.65
C GLY A 89 -3.32 -3.98 -18.94
N SER A 90 -4.19 -3.99 -17.91
CA SER A 90 -5.64 -4.12 -18.07
C SER A 90 -6.45 -2.96 -17.51
N VAL A 91 -5.84 -2.03 -16.78
CA VAL A 91 -6.55 -0.91 -16.11
C VAL A 91 -6.15 0.43 -16.69
N ASP A 92 -7.00 1.43 -16.52
CA ASP A 92 -6.79 2.79 -17.02
C ASP A 92 -6.37 3.78 -15.91
N GLY A 93 -6.00 3.30 -14.71
CA GLY A 93 -5.71 4.15 -13.56
C GLY A 93 -4.54 3.68 -12.70
N PRO A 94 -4.13 4.47 -11.69
CA PRO A 94 -3.04 4.11 -10.80
C PRO A 94 -3.35 2.85 -9.98
N VAL A 95 -2.38 1.95 -9.89
CA VAL A 95 -2.41 0.74 -9.03
C VAL A 95 -1.57 1.02 -7.79
N ILE A 96 -2.12 0.80 -6.60
CA ILE A 96 -1.47 1.10 -5.32
C ILE A 96 -1.20 -0.22 -4.60
N ALA A 97 0.07 -0.55 -4.38
CA ALA A 97 0.50 -1.78 -3.73
C ALA A 97 1.20 -1.49 -2.39
N PRO A 98 0.50 -1.61 -1.24
CA PRO A 98 1.11 -1.44 0.08
C PRO A 98 1.78 -2.72 0.55
N MET A 99 3.09 -2.84 0.44
CA MET A 99 3.82 -4.04 0.84
C MET A 99 5.17 -3.71 1.47
N THR A 100 5.57 -4.45 2.52
CA THR A 100 6.94 -4.42 3.05
C THR A 100 7.81 -5.36 2.22
N LEU A 101 8.80 -4.83 1.50
CA LEU A 101 9.74 -5.60 0.71
C LEU A 101 11.14 -5.01 0.92
N ILE A 102 12.00 -5.75 1.64
CA ILE A 102 13.30 -5.24 2.09
C ILE A 102 14.50 -6.04 1.59
N GLU A 103 14.26 -7.20 0.96
CA GLU A 103 15.33 -8.00 0.37
C GLU A 103 15.60 -7.52 -1.06
N PRO A 104 16.84 -7.06 -1.39
CA PRO A 104 17.15 -6.53 -2.72
C PRO A 104 16.85 -7.53 -3.85
N GLY A 105 17.14 -8.83 -3.64
CA GLY A 105 16.84 -9.87 -4.61
C GLY A 105 15.34 -10.00 -4.87
N TYR A 106 14.49 -9.99 -3.83
CA TYR A 106 13.04 -10.06 -3.98
C TYR A 106 12.48 -8.80 -4.63
N PHE A 107 13.10 -7.65 -4.32
CA PHE A 107 12.76 -6.38 -4.95
C PHE A 107 13.02 -6.42 -6.47
N ALA A 108 14.18 -6.93 -6.88
CA ALA A 108 14.51 -7.09 -8.28
C ALA A 108 13.57 -8.08 -8.99
N GLU A 109 13.20 -9.19 -8.35
CA GLU A 109 12.30 -10.20 -8.90
C GLU A 109 10.86 -9.69 -9.11
N ILE A 110 10.42 -8.66 -8.41
CA ILE A 110 9.08 -8.09 -8.55
C ILE A 110 9.16 -6.72 -9.23
N ILE A 111 9.74 -5.74 -8.56
CA ILE A 111 9.75 -4.34 -8.99
C ILE A 111 10.68 -4.15 -10.20
N GLY A 112 11.87 -4.75 -10.17
CA GLY A 112 12.80 -4.72 -11.29
C GLY A 112 12.15 -5.28 -12.56
N ARG A 113 11.57 -6.47 -12.48
CA ARG A 113 10.90 -7.10 -13.62
C ARG A 113 9.71 -6.30 -14.15
N LEU A 114 8.89 -5.68 -13.29
CA LEU A 114 7.79 -4.82 -13.73
C LEU A 114 8.33 -3.60 -14.49
N THR A 115 9.43 -3.01 -14.02
CA THR A 115 10.11 -1.91 -14.72
C THR A 115 10.68 -2.36 -16.07
N ASP A 116 11.32 -3.52 -16.11
CA ASP A 116 11.87 -4.12 -17.33
C ASP A 116 10.78 -4.48 -18.34
N SER A 117 9.57 -4.80 -17.87
CA SER A 117 8.37 -5.01 -18.70
C SER A 117 7.76 -3.69 -19.23
N GLY A 118 8.34 -2.54 -18.90
CA GLY A 118 7.92 -1.23 -19.42
C GLY A 118 6.85 -0.51 -18.58
N HIS A 119 6.49 -1.03 -17.40
CA HIS A 119 5.54 -0.35 -16.52
C HIS A 119 6.16 0.88 -15.82
N ASP A 120 5.38 1.95 -15.66
CA ASP A 120 5.77 3.08 -14.82
C ASP A 120 5.62 2.70 -13.34
N VAL A 121 6.73 2.38 -12.69
CA VAL A 121 6.76 1.99 -11.28
C VAL A 121 7.33 3.11 -10.43
N ARG A 122 6.53 3.62 -9.50
CA ARG A 122 6.91 4.63 -8.51
C ARG A 122 6.98 3.99 -7.13
N HIS A 123 8.20 3.87 -6.60
CA HIS A 123 8.44 3.25 -5.30
C HIS A 123 8.68 4.30 -4.22
N PHE A 124 7.93 4.21 -3.13
CA PHE A 124 8.03 5.09 -1.95
C PHE A 124 8.29 4.28 -0.70
N ALA A 125 9.37 4.60 0.03
CA ALA A 125 9.70 3.99 1.31
C ALA A 125 9.26 4.91 2.47
N LEU A 126 8.23 4.53 3.20
CA LEU A 126 7.76 5.26 4.38
C LEU A 126 8.65 4.95 5.57
N LEU A 127 9.39 5.93 6.03
CA LEU A 127 10.29 5.84 7.17
C LEU A 127 9.78 6.69 8.33
N ALA A 128 9.97 6.21 9.55
CA ALA A 128 9.74 6.97 10.76
C ALA A 128 10.72 6.51 11.84
N ASP A 129 10.87 7.31 12.90
CA ASP A 129 11.68 6.94 14.05
C ASP A 129 11.19 5.61 14.65
N ALA A 130 12.11 4.75 15.05
CA ALA A 130 11.78 3.44 15.63
C ALA A 130 10.79 3.58 16.79
N ARG A 131 11.00 4.55 17.68
CA ARG A 131 10.10 4.84 18.82
C ARG A 131 8.67 5.20 18.39
N VAL A 132 8.52 5.92 17.28
CA VAL A 132 7.20 6.29 16.73
C VAL A 132 6.49 5.04 16.21
N ILE A 133 7.20 4.19 15.50
CA ILE A 133 6.64 2.94 14.96
C ILE A 133 6.29 1.97 16.09
N GLU A 134 7.16 1.80 17.07
CA GLU A 134 6.89 0.97 18.25
C GLU A 134 5.64 1.40 19.00
N ARG A 135 5.47 2.72 19.22
CA ARG A 135 4.26 3.26 19.83
C ARG A 135 3.02 2.88 19.01
N ARG A 136 3.04 3.10 17.68
CA ARG A 136 1.94 2.73 16.78
C ARG A 136 1.62 1.23 16.83
N LEU A 137 2.64 0.38 16.91
CA LEU A 137 2.47 -1.07 17.03
C LEU A 137 1.83 -1.45 18.37
N ARG A 138 2.26 -0.84 19.50
CA ARG A 138 1.67 -1.06 20.81
C ARG A 138 0.20 -0.61 20.87
N GLU A 139 -0.12 0.58 20.33
CA GLU A 139 -1.50 1.08 20.23
C GLU A 139 -2.37 0.12 19.42
N ARG A 140 -1.86 -0.41 18.30
CA ARG A 140 -2.57 -1.41 17.50
C ARG A 140 -2.76 -2.73 18.25
N ALA A 141 -1.73 -3.20 18.95
CA ALA A 141 -1.81 -4.43 19.76
C ALA A 141 -2.89 -4.32 20.84
N LEU A 142 -3.02 -3.15 21.48
CA LEU A 142 -4.06 -2.89 22.47
C LEU A 142 -5.45 -2.94 21.84
N VAL A 143 -5.65 -2.32 20.67
CA VAL A 143 -6.92 -2.38 19.93
C VAL A 143 -7.26 -3.83 19.57
N HIS A 144 -6.30 -4.62 19.09
CA HIS A 144 -6.48 -6.03 18.76
C HIS A 144 -6.82 -6.86 20.01
N ALA A 145 -6.19 -6.58 21.15
CA ALA A 145 -6.52 -7.24 22.41
C ALA A 145 -7.97 -6.99 22.86
N ILE A 146 -8.44 -5.73 22.74
CA ILE A 146 -9.82 -5.36 23.04
C ILE A 146 -10.80 -6.06 22.08
N GLN A 147 -10.49 -6.10 20.78
CA GLN A 147 -11.32 -6.77 19.78
C GLN A 147 -11.44 -8.27 20.08
N ARG A 148 -10.34 -8.90 20.48
CA ARG A 148 -10.34 -10.32 20.88
C ARG A 148 -11.20 -10.58 22.12
N MET A 149 -11.14 -9.71 23.13
CA MET A 149 -12.03 -9.81 24.29
C MET A 149 -13.51 -9.71 23.91
N ARG A 150 -13.81 -9.08 22.77
CA ARG A 150 -15.16 -8.99 22.18
C ARG A 150 -15.50 -10.15 21.24
N GLY A 151 -14.68 -11.20 21.20
CA GLY A 151 -14.92 -12.42 20.41
C GLY A 151 -14.48 -12.35 18.95
N HIS A 152 -13.69 -11.33 18.56
CA HIS A 152 -13.15 -11.25 17.19
C HIS A 152 -11.84 -12.06 17.08
N ASP A 153 -11.70 -12.84 16.02
CA ASP A 153 -10.46 -13.58 15.75
C ASP A 153 -9.42 -12.63 15.13
N VAL A 154 -8.49 -12.15 15.97
CA VAL A 154 -7.41 -11.24 15.55
C VAL A 154 -6.06 -11.86 15.89
N PRO A 155 -5.16 -12.09 14.89
CA PRO A 155 -3.88 -12.75 15.12
C PRO A 155 -2.92 -11.89 15.97
N LEU A 156 -2.44 -12.42 17.13
CA LEU A 156 -1.42 -11.75 17.97
C LEU A 156 0.00 -11.80 17.40
N PHE A 157 0.24 -12.74 16.50
CA PHE A 157 1.59 -13.06 16.05
C PHE A 157 2.25 -11.92 15.23
N ARG A 158 1.46 -11.04 14.64
CA ARG A 158 1.94 -9.99 13.72
C ARG A 158 2.76 -8.90 14.42
N GLU A 159 2.37 -8.48 15.61
CA GLU A 159 3.04 -7.40 16.32
C GLU A 159 4.41 -7.82 16.84
N THR A 160 4.54 -9.03 17.39
CA THR A 160 5.81 -9.58 17.88
C THR A 160 6.80 -9.78 16.73
N PHE A 161 6.34 -10.28 15.59
CA PHE A 161 7.14 -10.41 14.37
C PHE A 161 7.57 -9.03 13.85
N ALA A 162 6.65 -8.08 13.79
CA ALA A 162 6.89 -6.71 13.37
C ALA A 162 7.96 -6.02 14.22
N MET A 163 7.88 -6.15 15.54
CA MET A 163 8.85 -5.58 16.48
C MET A 163 10.26 -6.17 16.27
N ARG A 164 10.36 -7.48 16.12
CA ARG A 164 11.66 -8.16 15.89
C ARG A 164 12.33 -7.73 14.58
N LYS A 165 11.55 -7.51 13.52
CA LYS A 165 12.08 -7.09 12.20
C LYS A 165 12.23 -5.58 12.03
N LEU A 166 11.79 -4.75 12.98
CA LEU A 166 11.73 -3.30 12.82
C LEU A 166 13.10 -2.68 12.51
N GLY A 167 14.12 -3.00 13.30
CA GLY A 167 15.47 -2.47 13.09
C GLY A 167 16.05 -2.83 11.72
N LEU A 168 15.86 -4.09 11.29
CA LEU A 168 16.28 -4.55 9.98
C LEU A 168 15.52 -3.82 8.86
N CYS A 169 14.19 -3.66 9.00
CA CYS A 169 13.38 -2.94 8.02
C CYS A 169 13.85 -1.50 7.85
N LEU A 170 14.06 -0.78 8.95
CA LEU A 170 14.50 0.61 8.91
C LEU A 170 15.90 0.72 8.30
N SER A 171 16.84 -0.11 8.72
CA SER A 171 18.21 -0.12 8.18
C SER A 171 18.23 -0.37 6.67
N ARG A 172 17.45 -1.33 6.18
CA ARG A 172 17.43 -1.66 4.74
C ARG A 172 16.70 -0.62 3.92
N LEU A 173 15.52 -0.18 4.34
CA LEU A 173 14.73 0.82 3.62
C LEU A 173 15.36 2.21 3.60
N SER A 174 16.36 2.47 4.45
CA SER A 174 17.14 3.72 4.43
C SER A 174 18.24 3.71 3.37
N ARG A 175 18.44 2.60 2.66
CA ARG A 175 19.45 2.51 1.60
C ARG A 175 18.97 3.14 0.29
N PRO A 176 19.86 3.69 -0.54
CA PRO A 176 19.52 4.37 -1.80
C PRO A 176 18.75 3.48 -2.79
N GLU A 177 19.00 2.17 -2.80
CA GLU A 177 18.30 1.23 -3.68
C GLU A 177 16.80 1.13 -3.45
N PHE A 178 16.32 1.57 -2.27
CA PHE A 178 14.89 1.61 -1.95
C PHE A 178 14.27 2.99 -2.24
N ALA A 179 14.62 3.58 -3.37
CA ALA A 179 14.02 4.74 -4.03
C ALA A 179 13.58 5.93 -3.14
N THR A 180 12.47 6.58 -3.48
CA THR A 180 12.02 7.81 -2.84
C THR A 180 11.64 7.58 -1.38
N GLN A 181 12.49 8.02 -0.47
CA GLN A 181 12.28 7.89 0.96
C GLN A 181 11.45 9.06 1.49
N LEU A 182 10.40 8.76 2.24
CA LEU A 182 9.53 9.74 2.87
C LEU A 182 9.56 9.59 4.39
N ARG A 183 10.07 10.61 5.09
CA ARG A 183 9.99 10.67 6.56
C ARG A 183 8.56 11.02 6.97
N THR A 184 7.95 10.16 7.79
CA THR A 184 6.55 10.28 8.21
C THR A 184 6.38 10.64 9.68
N ASP A 185 7.46 11.07 10.32
CA ASP A 185 7.43 11.56 11.70
C ASP A 185 6.60 12.84 11.78
N GLY A 186 5.60 12.84 12.62
CA GLY A 186 4.72 14.01 12.80
C GLY A 186 3.73 14.27 11.64
N LEU A 187 3.82 13.55 10.53
CA LEU A 187 2.89 13.71 9.42
C LEU A 187 1.60 12.92 9.64
N THR A 188 0.48 13.51 9.25
CA THR A 188 -0.80 12.82 9.11
C THR A 188 -0.80 11.94 7.86
N VAL A 189 -1.70 10.95 7.81
CA VAL A 189 -1.86 10.09 6.63
C VAL A 189 -2.19 10.90 5.38
N THR A 190 -2.98 11.98 5.53
CA THR A 190 -3.31 12.89 4.42
C THR A 190 -2.07 13.60 3.90
N GLN A 191 -1.21 14.12 4.78
CA GLN A 191 0.05 14.78 4.38
C GLN A 191 1.02 13.81 3.70
N VAL A 192 1.10 12.56 4.17
CA VAL A 192 1.90 11.52 3.50
C VAL A 192 1.35 11.23 2.11
N ALA A 193 0.03 11.12 1.95
CA ALA A 193 -0.60 10.94 0.65
C ALA A 193 -0.34 12.15 -0.28
N ASP A 194 -0.42 13.39 0.23
CA ASP A 194 -0.09 14.60 -0.53
C ASP A 194 1.35 14.58 -1.03
N ALA A 195 2.30 14.20 -0.17
CA ALA A 195 3.71 14.10 -0.54
C ALA A 195 3.95 13.05 -1.63
N ILE A 196 3.30 11.88 -1.54
CA ILE A 196 3.37 10.85 -2.58
C ILE A 196 2.74 11.35 -3.88
N GLY A 197 1.55 11.96 -3.82
CA GLY A 197 0.87 12.50 -4.99
C GLY A 197 1.74 13.53 -5.72
N ALA A 198 2.32 14.48 -4.99
CA ALA A 198 3.23 15.48 -5.54
C ALA A 198 4.47 14.84 -6.18
N ALA A 199 5.12 13.90 -5.50
CA ALA A 199 6.31 13.22 -6.00
C ALA A 199 6.03 12.31 -7.21
N ALA A 200 4.80 11.76 -7.32
CA ALA A 200 4.36 10.95 -8.45
C ALA A 200 3.74 11.79 -9.59
N GLY A 201 3.64 13.11 -9.45
CA GLY A 201 2.99 13.97 -10.44
C GLY A 201 1.48 13.79 -10.54
N LEU A 202 0.83 13.28 -9.47
CA LEU A 202 -0.60 12.99 -9.44
C LEU A 202 -1.37 14.11 -8.77
N GLN A 203 -2.51 14.47 -9.35
CA GLN A 203 -3.45 15.41 -8.72
C GLN A 203 -4.45 14.65 -7.85
N LEU A 204 -4.35 14.86 -6.54
CA LEU A 204 -5.26 14.25 -5.58
C LEU A 204 -6.50 15.13 -5.40
N GLU A 205 -7.68 14.52 -5.39
CA GLU A 205 -8.89 15.23 -4.95
C GLU A 205 -8.74 15.73 -3.51
N ARG A 206 -9.46 16.80 -3.18
CA ARG A 206 -9.43 17.35 -1.82
C ARG A 206 -9.90 16.32 -0.79
N HIS A 207 -9.18 16.24 0.31
CA HIS A 207 -9.59 15.42 1.44
C HIS A 207 -10.98 15.86 1.97
N ARG A 208 -11.98 15.00 1.86
CA ARG A 208 -13.37 15.26 2.29
C ARG A 208 -13.66 14.74 3.71
N GLY A 209 -12.70 14.81 4.62
CA GLY A 209 -12.85 14.30 6.00
C GLY A 209 -12.36 15.26 7.06
N THR A 210 -12.89 15.14 8.27
CA THR A 210 -12.32 15.80 9.45
C THR A 210 -11.30 14.87 10.11
N ALA A 211 -10.20 15.42 10.66
CA ALA A 211 -9.17 14.65 11.36
C ALA A 211 -9.73 13.77 12.50
N ALA A 212 -10.84 14.19 13.14
CA ALA A 212 -11.54 13.42 14.16
C ALA A 212 -12.31 12.22 13.56
N GLY A 213 -12.98 12.41 12.41
CA GLY A 213 -13.68 11.34 11.71
C GLY A 213 -12.73 10.28 11.13
N ASP A 214 -11.50 10.66 10.80
CA ASP A 214 -10.48 9.72 10.31
C ASP A 214 -9.93 8.85 11.44
N ARG A 215 -9.74 9.39 12.65
CA ARG A 215 -9.34 8.60 13.85
C ARG A 215 -10.42 7.59 14.23
N LEU A 216 -11.69 7.97 14.22
CA LEU A 216 -12.83 7.07 14.52
C LEU A 216 -12.99 5.99 13.46
N ARG A 217 -12.84 6.32 12.17
CA ARG A 217 -12.86 5.37 11.06
C ARG A 217 -11.68 4.40 11.11
N TRP A 218 -10.53 4.83 11.62
CA TRP A 218 -9.37 3.95 11.82
C TRP A 218 -9.64 2.91 12.91
N ALA A 219 -10.23 3.33 14.02
CA ALA A 219 -10.62 2.42 15.13
C ALA A 219 -11.73 1.43 14.73
N GLY A 220 -12.69 1.85 13.88
CA GLY A 220 -13.85 1.01 13.49
C GLY A 220 -13.61 0.04 12.33
N ARG A 221 -12.55 0.19 11.54
CA ARG A 221 -12.32 -0.60 10.32
C ARG A 221 -11.46 -1.85 10.50
N GLY A 222 -10.85 -2.04 11.65
CA GLY A 222 -10.36 -3.37 12.03
C GLY A 222 -11.47 -4.43 12.03
N LEU A 223 -12.72 -4.00 12.12
CA LEU A 223 -13.92 -4.86 12.13
C LEU A 223 -14.31 -5.40 10.72
N ARG A 224 -14.07 -4.70 9.64
CA ARG A 224 -14.57 -5.12 8.31
C ARG A 224 -13.65 -6.09 7.58
N HIS A 225 -12.35 -6.10 7.87
CA HIS A 225 -11.42 -7.09 7.30
C HIS A 225 -11.56 -8.48 7.91
N ALA A 226 -12.18 -8.59 9.10
CA ALA A 226 -12.45 -9.88 9.74
C ALA A 226 -13.74 -10.55 9.23
N LEU A 227 -14.60 -9.83 8.50
CA LEU A 227 -15.91 -10.32 8.05
C LEU A 227 -15.94 -10.75 6.58
N THR A 228 -14.84 -10.60 5.84
CA THR A 228 -14.71 -10.99 4.42
C THR A 228 -13.55 -11.94 4.17
N SER A 229 -13.05 -12.62 5.22
CA SER A 229 -12.02 -13.66 5.12
C SER A 229 -12.60 -15.01 5.46
#